data_9d0ab4710cbeec892212a5646c286ef3
#
_entry.id   9d0ab4710cbeec892212a5646c286ef3
#
_cell.length_a   1.000
_cell.length_b   1.000
_cell.length_c   1.000
_cell.angle_alpha   90.00
_cell.angle_beta   90.00
_cell.angle_gamma   90.00
#
_symmetry.space_group_name_H-M   'P 1'
#
loop_
_entity.id
_entity.type
_entity.pdbx_description
1 polymer ?
#
loop_
_entity_poly.entity_id
_entity_poly.type
_entity_poly.pdbx_seq_one_letter_code
_entity_poly.pdbx_strand_id
1 'polypeptide(L)'
;MENSYIQSSWVQKDLKLETKLRPQFLKEFIGQSQILEKLDVFVGAAKMRSEPLGHSLFYGPPGLGKTTLAYIIANEMGSNIVVTSGPSIEKAADLAGILTNLKEGDILFIDEIHRLNRSVEEYLYPAMEDFSLDLLLDSGAQARSVQVKLSHFTLIGATTRMG
;
A
#
# COMPACT_ATOMS: atom_id res chain seq x y z
N MET A 1 -11.09 4.20 -13.58
CA MET A 1 -9.98 5.04 -13.06
C MET A 1 -8.67 4.52 -13.62
N GLU A 2 -7.99 5.34 -14.36
CA GLU A 2 -6.70 4.95 -14.90
C GLU A 2 -5.63 5.00 -13.82
N ASN A 3 -4.82 3.97 -13.79
CA ASN A 3 -3.68 3.95 -12.89
C ASN A 3 -2.60 4.86 -13.44
N SER A 4 -2.36 5.95 -12.76
CA SER A 4 -1.46 7.02 -13.22
C SER A 4 -0.01 6.58 -13.40
N TYR A 5 0.39 5.44 -12.84
CA TYR A 5 1.74 4.92 -13.00
C TYR A 5 1.95 4.15 -14.30
N ILE A 6 0.92 3.97 -15.10
CA ILE A 6 1.02 3.28 -16.37
C ILE A 6 1.13 4.31 -17.48
N GLN A 7 2.34 4.51 -17.96
CA GLN A 7 2.58 5.58 -18.92
C GLN A 7 3.05 5.11 -20.28
N SER A 8 3.43 3.85 -20.43
CA SER A 8 3.86 3.35 -21.72
C SER A 8 2.74 2.58 -22.41
N SER A 9 2.65 2.71 -23.73
CA SER A 9 1.57 2.12 -24.52
C SER A 9 1.49 0.59 -24.41
N TRP A 10 2.65 -0.08 -24.32
CA TRP A 10 2.66 -1.53 -24.17
C TRP A 10 2.20 -1.96 -22.77
N VAL A 11 2.55 -1.19 -21.74
CA VAL A 11 2.10 -1.43 -20.38
C VAL A 11 0.60 -1.22 -20.27
N GLN A 12 0.05 -0.20 -20.95
CA GLN A 12 -1.40 0.00 -21.00
C GLN A 12 -2.11 -1.16 -21.68
N LYS A 13 -1.49 -1.72 -22.73
CA LYS A 13 -2.05 -2.87 -23.44
C LYS A 13 -2.05 -4.11 -22.56
N ASP A 14 -0.96 -4.35 -21.85
CA ASP A 14 -0.86 -5.46 -20.90
C ASP A 14 -1.80 -5.27 -19.72
N LEU A 15 -1.95 -4.04 -19.25
CA LEU A 15 -2.87 -3.75 -18.18
C LEU A 15 -4.32 -3.96 -18.58
N LYS A 16 -4.68 -3.58 -19.81
CA LYS A 16 -6.03 -3.85 -20.32
C LYS A 16 -6.31 -5.34 -20.39
N LEU A 17 -5.30 -6.13 -20.75
CA LEU A 17 -5.41 -7.59 -20.76
C LEU A 17 -5.52 -8.11 -19.33
N GLU A 18 -4.69 -7.65 -18.41
CA GLU A 18 -4.74 -8.01 -17.02
C GLU A 18 -6.03 -7.58 -16.35
N THR A 19 -6.54 -6.39 -16.67
CA THR A 19 -7.81 -5.88 -16.13
C THR A 19 -8.98 -6.77 -16.53
N LYS A 20 -8.93 -7.38 -17.69
CA LYS A 20 -9.95 -8.35 -18.12
C LYS A 20 -9.84 -9.67 -17.32
N LEU A 21 -8.63 -10.01 -16.88
CA LEU A 21 -8.39 -11.26 -16.16
C LEU A 21 -8.50 -11.08 -14.63
N ARG A 22 -8.38 -9.85 -14.15
CA ARG A 22 -8.45 -9.54 -12.71
C ARG A 22 -9.82 -9.00 -12.34
N PRO A 23 -10.43 -9.54 -11.28
CA PRO A 23 -11.65 -8.93 -10.76
C PRO A 23 -11.37 -7.50 -10.28
N GLN A 24 -12.26 -6.57 -10.58
CA GLN A 24 -12.10 -5.17 -10.18
C GLN A 24 -12.80 -4.83 -8.87
N PHE A 25 -13.78 -5.66 -8.50
CA PHE A 25 -14.55 -5.46 -7.27
C PHE A 25 -14.62 -6.75 -6.48
N LEU A 26 -14.82 -6.64 -5.18
CA LEU A 26 -14.88 -7.80 -4.30
C LEU A 26 -15.88 -8.85 -4.76
N LYS A 27 -17.04 -8.42 -5.26
CA LYS A 27 -18.08 -9.32 -5.73
C LYS A 27 -17.70 -10.13 -6.95
N GLU A 28 -16.68 -9.70 -7.69
CA GLU A 28 -16.17 -10.39 -8.87
C GLU A 28 -15.06 -11.38 -8.56
N PHE A 29 -14.47 -11.29 -7.36
CA PHE A 29 -13.34 -12.12 -6.96
C PHE A 29 -13.84 -13.50 -6.52
N ILE A 30 -13.30 -14.54 -7.13
CA ILE A 30 -13.69 -15.92 -6.86
C ILE A 30 -12.60 -16.60 -6.06
N GLY A 31 -12.93 -17.19 -4.91
CA GLY A 31 -12.03 -17.91 -4.03
C GLY A 31 -11.94 -17.27 -2.67
N GLN A 32 -11.50 -18.02 -1.66
CA GLN A 32 -11.29 -17.55 -0.29
C GLN A 32 -12.45 -16.70 0.26
N SER A 33 -13.65 -17.23 0.20
CA SER A 33 -14.88 -16.52 0.53
C SER A 33 -14.87 -15.87 1.92
N GLN A 34 -14.22 -16.50 2.92
CA GLN A 34 -14.15 -15.96 4.28
C GLN A 34 -13.37 -14.64 4.32
N ILE A 35 -12.27 -14.57 3.58
CA ILE A 35 -11.47 -13.34 3.47
C ILE A 35 -12.27 -12.25 2.78
N LEU A 36 -13.00 -12.61 1.73
CA LEU A 36 -13.84 -11.67 0.98
C LEU A 36 -14.94 -11.09 1.86
N GLU A 37 -15.59 -11.92 2.66
CA GLU A 37 -16.63 -11.44 3.58
C GLU A 37 -16.08 -10.44 4.59
N LYS A 38 -14.92 -10.74 5.18
CA LYS A 38 -14.28 -9.83 6.13
C LYS A 38 -13.90 -8.52 5.47
N LEU A 39 -13.31 -8.57 4.28
CA LEU A 39 -12.92 -7.38 3.55
C LEU A 39 -14.13 -6.54 3.18
N ASP A 40 -15.23 -7.17 2.75
CA ASP A 40 -16.44 -6.45 2.39
C ASP A 40 -17.00 -5.69 3.62
N VAL A 41 -16.99 -6.30 4.79
CA VAL A 41 -17.41 -5.64 6.03
C VAL A 41 -16.49 -4.46 6.36
N PHE A 42 -15.18 -4.65 6.30
CA PHE A 42 -14.22 -3.58 6.62
C PHE A 42 -14.32 -2.41 5.65
N VAL A 43 -14.38 -2.70 4.37
CA VAL A 43 -14.50 -1.67 3.32
C VAL A 43 -15.84 -0.94 3.47
N GLY A 44 -16.93 -1.68 3.64
CA GLY A 44 -18.25 -1.09 3.83
C GLY A 44 -18.32 -0.17 5.04
N ALA A 45 -17.75 -0.59 6.17
CA ALA A 45 -17.72 0.21 7.38
C ALA A 45 -16.92 1.50 7.20
N ALA A 46 -15.74 1.42 6.55
CA ALA A 46 -14.92 2.59 6.28
C ALA A 46 -15.66 3.57 5.36
N LYS A 47 -16.32 3.08 4.33
CA LYS A 47 -17.11 3.91 3.41
C LYS A 47 -18.26 4.60 4.14
N MET A 48 -18.95 3.90 5.02
CA MET A 48 -20.06 4.49 5.80
C MET A 48 -19.59 5.60 6.72
N ARG A 49 -18.39 5.49 7.27
CA ARG A 49 -17.79 6.51 8.12
C ARG A 49 -17.09 7.61 7.35
N SER A 50 -16.96 7.45 6.02
CA SER A 50 -16.13 8.33 5.17
C SER A 50 -14.70 8.42 5.68
N GLU A 51 -14.18 7.30 6.14
CA GLU A 51 -12.83 7.19 6.68
C GLU A 51 -11.96 6.29 5.79
N PRO A 52 -10.64 6.50 5.77
CA PRO A 52 -9.74 5.54 5.11
C PRO A 52 -9.81 4.18 5.78
N LEU A 53 -9.54 3.14 5.00
CA LEU A 53 -9.43 1.80 5.54
C LEU A 53 -8.22 1.71 6.50
N GLY A 54 -8.34 0.92 7.56
CA GLY A 54 -7.22 0.68 8.48
C GLY A 54 -6.08 -0.08 7.80
N HIS A 55 -4.87 0.10 8.32
CA HIS A 55 -3.70 -0.63 7.81
C HIS A 55 -3.92 -2.13 7.92
N SER A 56 -3.46 -2.87 6.92
CA SER A 56 -3.75 -4.31 6.80
C SER A 56 -2.51 -5.08 6.37
N LEU A 57 -2.45 -6.33 6.78
CA LEU A 57 -1.42 -7.25 6.35
C LEU A 57 -2.08 -8.46 5.69
N PHE A 58 -1.71 -8.74 4.44
CA PHE A 58 -2.18 -9.91 3.73
C PHE A 58 -1.12 -11.01 3.81
N TYR A 59 -1.53 -12.15 4.30
CA TYR A 59 -0.67 -13.32 4.41
C TYR A 59 -1.18 -14.42 3.48
N GLY A 60 -0.26 -15.09 2.83
CA GLY A 60 -0.58 -16.24 2.00
C GLY A 60 0.54 -16.59 1.03
N PRO A 61 0.50 -17.79 0.47
CA PRO A 61 1.48 -18.22 -0.53
C PRO A 61 1.48 -17.29 -1.75
N PRO A 62 2.61 -17.25 -2.50
CA PRO A 62 2.64 -16.49 -3.75
C PRO A 62 1.58 -17.00 -4.73
N GLY A 63 1.02 -16.11 -5.52
CA GLY A 63 0.03 -16.45 -6.53
C GLY A 63 -1.41 -16.51 -6.05
N LEU A 64 -1.68 -16.19 -4.77
CA LEU A 64 -3.05 -16.15 -4.25
C LEU A 64 -3.76 -14.82 -4.46
N GLY A 65 -3.21 -13.92 -5.27
CA GLY A 65 -3.90 -12.70 -5.66
C GLY A 65 -3.87 -11.58 -4.63
N LYS A 66 -2.86 -11.51 -3.76
CA LYS A 66 -2.75 -10.44 -2.77
C LYS A 66 -2.70 -9.06 -3.42
N THR A 67 -1.94 -8.92 -4.49
CA THR A 67 -1.89 -7.68 -5.27
C THR A 67 -3.25 -7.35 -5.86
N THR A 68 -3.92 -8.35 -6.41
CA THR A 68 -5.26 -8.18 -6.97
C THR A 68 -6.25 -7.68 -5.92
N LEU A 69 -6.19 -8.24 -4.71
CA LEU A 69 -7.03 -7.78 -3.60
C LEU A 69 -6.77 -6.32 -3.25
N ALA A 70 -5.50 -5.89 -3.26
CA ALA A 70 -5.16 -4.50 -3.00
C ALA A 70 -5.78 -3.56 -4.04
N TYR A 71 -5.73 -3.93 -5.31
CA TYR A 71 -6.39 -3.16 -6.37
C TYR A 71 -7.90 -3.12 -6.20
N ILE A 72 -8.50 -4.24 -5.84
CA ILE A 72 -9.94 -4.31 -5.60
C ILE A 72 -10.33 -3.38 -4.46
N ILE A 73 -9.59 -3.40 -3.37
CA ILE A 73 -9.84 -2.51 -2.23
C ILE A 73 -9.73 -1.05 -2.66
N ALA A 74 -8.71 -0.70 -3.42
CA ALA A 74 -8.55 0.66 -3.93
C ALA A 74 -9.75 1.09 -4.78
N ASN A 75 -10.22 0.22 -5.65
CA ASN A 75 -11.40 0.51 -6.47
C ASN A 75 -12.66 0.68 -5.61
N GLU A 76 -12.86 -0.20 -4.64
CA GLU A 76 -14.02 -0.11 -3.73
C GLU A 76 -13.99 1.16 -2.89
N MET A 77 -12.82 1.60 -2.47
CA MET A 77 -12.65 2.82 -1.68
C MET A 77 -12.60 4.09 -2.53
N GLY A 78 -12.52 3.96 -3.85
CA GLY A 78 -12.32 5.11 -4.73
C GLY A 78 -10.97 5.79 -4.53
N SER A 79 -9.96 5.04 -4.11
CA SER A 79 -8.65 5.56 -3.75
C SER A 79 -7.61 5.24 -4.82
N ASN A 80 -6.60 6.12 -4.93
CA ASN A 80 -5.41 5.80 -5.71
C ASN A 80 -4.55 4.79 -4.96
N ILE A 81 -3.82 3.97 -5.70
CA ILE A 81 -2.93 2.97 -5.13
C ILE A 81 -1.52 3.15 -5.69
N VAL A 82 -0.54 3.08 -4.80
CA VAL A 82 0.87 3.02 -5.15
C VAL A 82 1.37 1.62 -4.78
N VAL A 83 1.95 0.93 -5.73
CA VAL A 83 2.42 -0.44 -5.55
C VAL A 83 3.94 -0.45 -5.53
N THR A 84 4.51 -1.06 -4.51
CA THR A 84 5.96 -1.25 -4.39
C THR A 84 6.24 -2.59 -3.72
N SER A 85 7.49 -2.86 -3.43
CA SER A 85 7.89 -4.09 -2.74
C SER A 85 8.95 -3.80 -1.69
N GLY A 86 9.06 -4.70 -0.70
CA GLY A 86 10.11 -4.59 0.30
C GLY A 86 11.51 -4.46 -0.31
N PRO A 87 11.89 -5.35 -1.25
CA PRO A 87 13.21 -5.23 -1.90
C PRO A 87 13.46 -3.93 -2.65
N SER A 88 12.41 -3.29 -3.16
CA SER A 88 12.53 -2.03 -3.89
C SER A 88 12.82 -0.84 -2.99
N ILE A 89 12.54 -0.95 -1.71
CA ILE A 89 12.80 0.11 -0.74
C ILE A 89 14.09 -0.24 0.00
N GLU A 90 15.20 0.26 -0.50
CA GLU A 90 16.52 -0.09 0.05
C GLU A 90 16.92 0.76 1.24
N LYS A 91 16.54 2.03 1.25
CA LYS A 91 16.90 2.99 2.31
C LYS A 91 15.69 3.81 2.73
N ALA A 92 15.84 4.42 3.90
CA ALA A 92 14.81 5.30 4.46
C ALA A 92 14.42 6.43 3.50
N ALA A 93 15.39 6.96 2.74
CA ALA A 93 15.11 8.01 1.75
C ALA A 93 14.15 7.54 0.66
N ASP A 94 14.23 6.28 0.24
CA ASP A 94 13.31 5.71 -0.74
C ASP A 94 11.88 5.68 -0.19
N LEU A 95 11.74 5.25 1.07
CA LEU A 95 10.45 5.24 1.74
C LEU A 95 9.90 6.66 1.91
N ALA A 96 10.74 7.59 2.33
CA ALA A 96 10.34 8.97 2.51
C ALA A 96 9.82 9.59 1.21
N GLY A 97 10.48 9.30 0.10
CA GLY A 97 10.04 9.76 -1.21
C GLY A 97 8.65 9.26 -1.58
N ILE A 98 8.36 7.99 -1.27
CA ILE A 98 7.03 7.42 -1.52
C ILE A 98 5.99 8.07 -0.61
N LEU A 99 6.26 8.11 0.69
CA LEU A 99 5.29 8.56 1.68
C LEU A 99 4.94 10.05 1.53
N THR A 100 5.91 10.88 1.20
CA THR A 100 5.66 12.32 1.05
C THR A 100 4.85 12.65 -0.20
N ASN A 101 4.79 11.75 -1.16
CA ASN A 101 3.99 11.93 -2.37
C ASN A 101 2.57 11.38 -2.24
N LEU A 102 2.26 10.64 -1.18
CA LEU A 102 0.90 10.12 -0.97
C LEU A 102 -0.04 11.26 -0.60
N LYS A 103 -1.26 11.15 -1.11
CA LYS A 103 -2.34 12.10 -0.82
C LYS A 103 -3.34 11.47 0.14
N GLU A 104 -4.20 12.29 0.68
CA GLU A 104 -5.22 11.85 1.62
C GLU A 104 -6.05 10.72 1.04
N GLY A 105 -6.11 9.61 1.76
CA GLY A 105 -6.86 8.44 1.36
C GLY A 105 -6.16 7.50 0.40
N ASP A 106 -4.93 7.81 -0.04
CA ASP A 106 -4.18 6.92 -0.91
C ASP A 106 -3.84 5.61 -0.22
N ILE A 107 -3.68 4.56 -1.01
CA ILE A 107 -3.28 3.24 -0.53
C ILE A 107 -1.86 2.97 -0.98
N LEU A 108 -1.01 2.59 -0.05
CA LEU A 108 0.34 2.10 -0.33
C LEU A 108 0.37 0.59 -0.15
N PHE A 109 0.63 -0.13 -1.22
CA PHE A 109 0.77 -1.59 -1.19
C PHE A 109 2.25 -1.95 -1.26
N ILE A 110 2.73 -2.67 -0.24
CA ILE A 110 4.12 -3.16 -0.19
C ILE A 110 4.10 -4.68 -0.25
N ASP A 111 4.47 -5.23 -1.39
CA ASP A 111 4.61 -6.68 -1.54
C ASP A 111 5.90 -7.14 -0.86
N GLU A 112 5.92 -8.37 -0.38
CA GLU A 112 7.05 -8.93 0.36
C GLU A 112 7.55 -7.97 1.45
N ILE A 113 6.63 -7.46 2.26
CA ILE A 113 6.94 -6.44 3.27
C ILE A 113 7.95 -6.96 4.31
N HIS A 114 8.00 -8.27 4.52
CA HIS A 114 8.98 -8.89 5.43
C HIS A 114 10.42 -8.71 4.96
N ARG A 115 10.65 -8.30 3.71
CA ARG A 115 11.98 -8.06 3.17
C ARG A 115 12.46 -6.63 3.31
N LEU A 116 11.69 -5.77 3.98
CA LEU A 116 12.19 -4.45 4.36
C LEU A 116 13.33 -4.61 5.37
N ASN A 117 14.38 -3.81 5.20
CA ASN A 117 15.45 -3.82 6.20
C ASN A 117 15.01 -3.04 7.45
N ARG A 118 15.74 -3.25 8.53
CA ARG A 118 15.37 -2.72 9.83
C ARG A 118 15.33 -1.19 9.86
N SER A 119 16.26 -0.54 9.19
CA SER A 119 16.31 0.92 9.17
C SER A 119 15.08 1.51 8.48
N VAL A 120 14.57 0.84 7.45
CA VAL A 120 13.34 1.27 6.77
C VAL A 120 12.13 1.03 7.66
N GLU A 121 12.06 -0.11 8.34
CA GLU A 121 10.96 -0.40 9.26
C GLU A 121 10.84 0.64 10.37
N GLU A 122 11.96 1.12 10.89
CA GLU A 122 11.98 2.12 11.96
C GLU A 122 11.35 3.45 11.52
N TYR A 123 11.39 3.77 10.23
CA TYR A 123 10.70 4.94 9.69
C TYR A 123 9.24 4.64 9.35
N LEU A 124 8.97 3.42 8.93
CA LEU A 124 7.62 3.03 8.50
C LEU A 124 6.63 3.03 9.67
N TYR A 125 7.01 2.49 10.83
CA TYR A 125 6.09 2.38 11.95
C TYR A 125 5.54 3.73 12.44
N PRO A 126 6.37 4.76 12.67
CA PRO A 126 5.82 6.07 13.03
C PRO A 126 4.96 6.69 11.94
N ALA A 127 5.30 6.44 10.68
CA ALA A 127 4.50 6.94 9.56
C ALA A 127 3.11 6.32 9.56
N MET A 128 2.99 5.04 9.90
CA MET A 128 1.70 4.36 9.98
C MET A 128 0.88 4.77 11.18
N GLU A 129 1.52 4.97 12.32
CA GLU A 129 0.83 5.27 13.58
C GLU A 129 0.49 6.75 13.72
N ASP A 130 1.46 7.61 13.43
CA ASP A 130 1.35 9.03 13.69
C ASP A 130 1.28 9.89 12.43
N PHE A 131 1.37 9.27 11.26
CA PHE A 131 1.39 9.96 9.97
C PHE A 131 2.44 11.06 9.94
N SER A 132 3.64 10.72 10.40
CA SER A 132 4.77 11.63 10.44
C SER A 132 6.07 10.90 10.14
N LEU A 133 7.04 11.64 9.64
CA LEU A 133 8.41 11.17 9.41
C LEU A 133 9.38 12.13 10.04
N ASP A 134 10.39 11.58 10.69
CA ASP A 134 11.53 12.35 11.17
C ASP A 134 12.67 12.22 10.16
N LEU A 135 12.96 13.31 9.44
CA LEU A 135 14.02 13.32 8.45
C LEU A 135 15.28 13.92 9.05
N LEU A 136 16.40 13.22 8.86
CA LEU A 136 17.71 13.72 9.26
C LEU A 136 18.26 14.62 8.15
N LEU A 137 18.47 15.90 8.48
CA LEU A 137 19.00 16.89 7.53
C LEU A 137 20.53 16.89 7.48
N ASP A 138 21.16 16.64 8.61
CA ASP A 138 22.62 16.64 8.74
C ASP A 138 23.08 15.39 9.47
N SER A 139 24.32 15.00 9.26
CA SER A 139 24.93 13.87 9.96
C SER A 139 26.02 14.35 10.93
N GLY A 140 26.33 13.53 11.91
CA GLY A 140 27.37 13.81 12.89
C GLY A 140 26.90 14.72 14.02
N ALA A 141 27.85 15.51 14.56
CA ALA A 141 27.59 16.36 15.73
C ALA A 141 26.58 17.49 15.49
N GLN A 142 26.36 17.82 14.24
CA GLN A 142 25.40 18.85 13.83
C GLN A 142 24.07 18.23 13.37
N ALA A 143 23.81 16.99 13.67
CA ALA A 143 22.62 16.30 13.21
C ALA A 143 21.34 17.00 13.70
N ARG A 144 20.46 17.30 12.77
CA ARG A 144 19.14 17.86 13.05
C ARG A 144 18.08 17.00 12.39
N SER A 145 16.98 16.82 13.10
CA SER A 145 15.83 16.16 12.52
C SER A 145 14.69 17.14 12.33
N VAL A 146 13.95 16.96 11.25
CA VAL A 146 12.74 17.70 10.96
C VAL A 146 11.59 16.71 10.87
N GLN A 147 10.53 16.98 11.62
CA GLN A 147 9.31 16.18 11.55
C GLN A 147 8.48 16.67 10.38
N VAL A 148 8.19 15.78 9.45
CA VAL A 148 7.32 16.04 8.30
C VAL A 148 6.00 15.33 8.54
N LYS A 149 4.90 16.07 8.44
CA LYS A 149 3.58 15.49 8.54
C LYS A 149 3.16 14.90 7.20
N LEU A 150 2.56 13.71 7.27
CA LEU A 150 2.08 12.99 6.09
C LEU A 150 0.56 13.09 5.99
N SER A 151 0.05 13.01 4.77
CA SER A 151 -1.37 12.79 4.57
C SER A 151 -1.77 11.41 5.10
N HIS A 152 -3.01 11.26 5.53
CA HIS A 152 -3.50 9.97 6.01
C HIS A 152 -3.60 9.00 4.85
N PHE A 153 -2.89 7.90 4.94
CA PHE A 153 -2.86 6.85 3.93
C PHE A 153 -3.17 5.51 4.57
N THR A 154 -3.46 4.52 3.73
CA THR A 154 -3.64 3.15 4.19
C THR A 154 -2.48 2.31 3.69
N LEU A 155 -1.80 1.63 4.59
CA LEU A 155 -0.79 0.64 4.23
C LEU A 155 -1.43 -0.73 4.10
N ILE A 156 -1.17 -1.39 2.98
CA ILE A 156 -1.48 -2.81 2.81
C ILE A 156 -0.16 -3.51 2.55
N GLY A 157 0.27 -4.31 3.51
CA GLY A 157 1.45 -5.14 3.35
C GLY A 157 1.06 -6.54 2.90
N ALA A 158 1.90 -7.17 2.10
CA ALA A 158 1.71 -8.56 1.72
C ALA A 158 2.96 -9.35 2.07
N THR A 159 2.76 -10.55 2.58
CA THR A 159 3.85 -11.40 2.99
C THR A 159 3.50 -12.86 2.75
N THR A 160 4.54 -13.67 2.46
CA THR A 160 4.43 -15.12 2.43
C THR A 160 4.83 -15.74 3.75
N ARG A 161 5.29 -14.95 4.70
CA ARG A 161 5.76 -15.42 6.01
C ARG A 161 4.79 -15.07 7.11
N MET A 162 4.57 -16.02 8.01
CA MET A 162 3.81 -15.84 9.22
C MET A 162 4.77 -15.45 10.36
N GLY A 163 4.54 -14.30 10.94
CA GLY A 163 5.34 -13.83 12.09
C GLY A 163 6.37 -12.78 11.79
#